data_09eb5c9a7ca253b452bce4f5ec8b3b49
#
_entry.id   09eb5c9a7ca253b452bce4f5ec8b3b49
#
_cell.length_a   1.000
_cell.length_b   1.000
_cell.length_c   1.000
_cell.angle_alpha   90.00
_cell.angle_beta   90.00
_cell.angle_gamma   90.00
#
_symmetry.space_group_name_H-M   'P 1'
#
loop_
_entity.id
_entity.type
_entity.pdbx_description
1 polymer ?
#
loop_
_entity_poly.entity_id
_entity_poly.type
_entity_poly.pdbx_seq_one_letter_code
_entity_poly.pdbx_strand_id
1 'polypeptide(L)'
;MDDIVKQAMAKWPNVPHCYSWLGLDTRGNWYMRDDRTQAIGSFASGMPGAKGSMLKHEKLIDFIERNYGVDAQGCWYFQNGPQRVYVELEATPFVWRVDAQGAISSSTKQTASLVQVYMDERGWPYLHTSLGFGLVHTQDVASLAEALELWHWPIQEVRAAELPQRFGYQKSPALMEKNK
;
A
#
# COMPACT_ATOMS: atom_id res chain seq x y z
N MET A 1 -8.16 8.96 9.86
CA MET A 1 -7.64 8.58 11.22
C MET A 1 -8.74 8.77 12.24
N ASP A 2 -9.05 7.73 12.99
CA ASP A 2 -10.13 7.70 13.98
C ASP A 2 -9.81 8.61 15.20
N ASP A 3 -10.84 9.21 15.82
CA ASP A 3 -10.63 10.15 16.94
C ASP A 3 -10.06 9.49 18.19
N ILE A 4 -10.41 8.22 18.43
CA ILE A 4 -9.83 7.44 19.53
C ILE A 4 -8.31 7.26 19.38
N VAL A 5 -7.83 7.14 18.13
CA VAL A 5 -6.41 7.05 17.81
C VAL A 5 -5.71 8.37 18.07
N LYS A 6 -6.31 9.51 17.67
CA LYS A 6 -5.77 10.86 17.95
C LYS A 6 -5.64 11.11 19.47
N GLN A 7 -6.65 10.71 20.24
CA GLN A 7 -6.63 10.83 21.72
C GLN A 7 -5.51 9.98 22.32
N ALA A 8 -5.32 8.74 21.85
CA ALA A 8 -4.25 7.88 22.34
C ALA A 8 -2.85 8.43 22.01
N MET A 9 -2.66 9.02 20.83
CA MET A 9 -1.40 9.69 20.45
C MET A 9 -1.09 10.87 21.38
N ALA A 10 -2.09 11.69 21.72
CA ALA A 10 -1.92 12.81 22.62
C ALA A 10 -1.55 12.36 24.04
N LYS A 11 -2.11 11.22 24.50
CA LYS A 11 -1.87 10.68 25.85
C LYS A 11 -0.51 9.98 25.98
N TRP A 12 -0.04 9.31 24.92
CA TRP A 12 1.21 8.54 24.92
C TRP A 12 2.08 8.88 23.68
N PRO A 13 2.75 10.04 23.67
CA PRO A 13 3.44 10.53 22.46
C PRO A 13 4.75 9.79 22.11
N ASN A 14 5.34 9.05 23.05
CA ASN A 14 6.68 8.46 22.92
C ASN A 14 6.66 6.91 22.88
N VAL A 15 5.67 6.31 22.23
CA VAL A 15 5.64 4.85 22.05
C VAL A 15 6.58 4.46 20.90
N PRO A 16 7.48 3.48 21.11
CA PRO A 16 8.36 2.99 20.04
C PRO A 16 7.57 2.47 18.84
N HIS A 17 8.06 2.77 17.64
CA HIS A 17 7.46 2.30 16.39
C HIS A 17 7.79 0.85 16.10
N CYS A 18 6.92 0.18 15.35
CA CYS A 18 7.12 -1.20 14.90
C CYS A 18 7.49 -1.25 13.41
N TYR A 19 8.50 -2.06 13.08
CA TYR A 19 8.94 -2.29 11.71
C TYR A 19 8.90 -3.78 11.39
N SER A 20 8.65 -4.11 10.11
CA SER A 20 8.62 -5.49 9.58
C SER A 20 7.48 -6.39 10.07
N TRP A 21 6.54 -5.89 10.90
CA TRP A 21 5.41 -6.68 11.43
C TRP A 21 4.17 -6.70 10.54
N LEU A 22 4.03 -5.72 9.66
CA LEU A 22 2.87 -5.58 8.79
C LEU A 22 3.33 -5.46 7.34
N GLY A 23 2.63 -6.11 6.42
CA GLY A 23 2.92 -6.03 4.99
C GLY A 23 1.66 -5.97 4.14
N LEU A 24 1.78 -5.34 2.96
CA LEU A 24 0.74 -5.22 1.95
C LEU A 24 1.24 -5.83 0.63
N ASP A 25 0.49 -6.82 0.10
CA ASP A 25 0.87 -7.48 -1.14
C ASP A 25 0.33 -6.78 -2.40
N THR A 26 0.69 -7.30 -3.58
CA THR A 26 0.25 -6.78 -4.90
C THR A 26 -1.25 -6.96 -5.18
N ARG A 27 -1.96 -7.68 -4.31
CA ARG A 27 -3.41 -7.89 -4.39
C ARG A 27 -4.20 -7.09 -3.36
N GLY A 28 -3.53 -6.28 -2.55
CA GLY A 28 -4.17 -5.52 -1.48
C GLY A 28 -4.46 -6.36 -0.22
N ASN A 29 -3.85 -7.53 -0.09
CA ASN A 29 -3.98 -8.34 1.12
C ASN A 29 -2.99 -7.88 2.18
N TRP A 30 -3.46 -7.78 3.41
CA TRP A 30 -2.65 -7.47 4.58
C TRP A 30 -2.08 -8.74 5.21
N TYR A 31 -0.84 -8.68 5.67
CA TYR A 31 -0.14 -9.80 6.31
C TYR A 31 0.48 -9.37 7.64
N MET A 32 0.35 -10.23 8.64
CA MET A 32 1.11 -10.11 9.90
C MET A 32 2.33 -11.02 9.86
N ARG A 33 3.45 -10.51 10.39
CA ARG A 33 4.75 -11.17 10.40
C ARG A 33 5.31 -11.17 11.81
N ASP A 34 5.47 -12.35 12.40
CA ASP A 34 6.18 -12.53 13.67
C ASP A 34 7.70 -12.62 13.46
N ASP A 35 8.47 -12.73 14.54
CA ASP A 35 9.92 -12.81 14.49
C ASP A 35 10.42 -14.01 13.66
N ARG A 36 9.70 -15.13 13.69
CA ARG A 36 10.04 -16.34 12.92
C ARG A 36 9.89 -16.06 11.42
N THR A 37 8.80 -15.44 11.05
CA THR A 37 8.53 -15.03 9.65
C THR A 37 9.59 -14.03 9.17
N GLN A 38 9.94 -13.06 10.00
CA GLN A 38 10.96 -12.05 9.66
C GLN A 38 12.34 -12.69 9.48
N ALA A 39 12.67 -13.74 10.24
CA ALA A 39 13.92 -14.49 10.08
C ALA A 39 14.02 -15.27 8.77
N ILE A 40 12.88 -15.61 8.12
CA ILE A 40 12.88 -16.28 6.80
C ILE A 40 13.40 -15.35 5.71
N GLY A 41 13.05 -14.06 5.77
CA GLY A 41 13.46 -13.07 4.77
C GLY A 41 12.61 -11.81 4.78
N SER A 42 12.91 -10.86 3.89
CA SER A 42 12.11 -9.66 3.71
C SER A 42 10.73 -10.01 3.11
N PHE A 43 9.73 -9.13 3.34
CA PHE A 43 8.35 -9.34 2.87
C PHE A 43 8.25 -9.60 1.36
N ALA A 44 9.02 -8.84 0.57
CA ALA A 44 9.05 -8.94 -0.89
C ALA A 44 10.14 -9.87 -1.43
N SER A 45 10.75 -10.75 -0.59
CA SER A 45 11.86 -11.63 -1.00
C SER A 45 11.45 -12.75 -1.95
N GLY A 46 10.15 -13.07 -2.04
CA GLY A 46 9.68 -14.25 -2.78
C GLY A 46 9.92 -15.58 -2.08
N MET A 47 10.57 -15.58 -0.91
CA MET A 47 10.81 -16.82 -0.15
C MET A 47 9.50 -17.37 0.43
N PRO A 48 9.23 -18.67 0.31
CA PRO A 48 8.04 -19.29 0.90
C PRO A 48 7.94 -19.00 2.39
N GLY A 49 6.78 -18.50 2.83
CA GLY A 49 6.52 -18.16 4.23
C GLY A 49 7.00 -16.76 4.68
N ALA A 50 7.83 -16.04 3.91
CA ALA A 50 8.35 -14.74 4.29
C ALA A 50 7.27 -13.65 4.43
N LYS A 51 6.14 -13.78 3.75
CA LYS A 51 5.00 -12.85 3.89
C LYS A 51 4.28 -12.98 5.24
N GLY A 52 4.34 -14.15 5.88
CA GLY A 52 3.64 -14.42 7.13
C GLY A 52 2.18 -14.83 6.94
N SER A 53 1.34 -14.47 7.90
CA SER A 53 -0.07 -14.85 7.93
C SER A 53 -0.96 -13.76 7.34
N MET A 54 -1.76 -14.12 6.33
CA MET A 54 -2.75 -13.21 5.74
C MET A 54 -3.84 -12.88 6.75
N LEU A 55 -4.11 -11.59 6.93
CA LEU A 55 -5.23 -11.12 7.73
C LEU A 55 -6.55 -11.41 7.01
N LYS A 56 -7.50 -11.99 7.77
CA LYS A 56 -8.85 -12.31 7.28
C LYS A 56 -9.96 -11.63 8.09
N HIS A 57 -9.61 -10.96 9.18
CA HIS A 57 -10.56 -10.33 10.06
C HIS A 57 -10.94 -8.95 9.52
N GLU A 58 -12.09 -8.84 8.87
CA GLU A 58 -12.55 -7.62 8.18
C GLU A 58 -12.49 -6.35 9.03
N LYS A 59 -12.99 -6.40 10.28
CA LYS A 59 -12.95 -5.22 11.17
C LYS A 59 -11.53 -4.75 11.50
N LEU A 60 -10.56 -5.68 11.55
CA LEU A 60 -9.16 -5.30 11.76
C LEU A 60 -8.57 -4.68 10.49
N ILE A 61 -8.88 -5.25 9.34
CA ILE A 61 -8.48 -4.68 8.04
C ILE A 61 -9.06 -3.28 7.89
N ASP A 62 -10.37 -3.10 8.09
CA ASP A 62 -11.02 -1.79 8.05
C ASP A 62 -10.38 -0.78 9.03
N PHE A 63 -9.97 -1.23 10.21
CA PHE A 63 -9.30 -0.37 11.20
C PHE A 63 -7.90 0.04 10.73
N ILE A 64 -7.11 -0.89 10.19
CA ILE A 64 -5.80 -0.60 9.59
C ILE A 64 -5.96 0.46 8.49
N GLU A 65 -6.89 0.23 7.60
CA GLU A 65 -7.09 1.06 6.42
C GLU A 65 -7.58 2.48 6.73
N ARG A 66 -8.49 2.65 7.69
CA ARG A 66 -8.91 3.99 8.15
C ARG A 66 -7.81 4.78 8.84
N ASN A 67 -6.81 4.09 9.39
CA ASN A 67 -5.68 4.68 10.10
C ASN A 67 -4.35 4.50 9.36
N TYR A 68 -4.43 4.29 8.04
CA TYR A 68 -3.30 4.18 7.13
C TYR A 68 -2.82 5.56 6.70
N GLY A 69 -1.52 5.79 6.73
CA GLY A 69 -0.93 7.08 6.40
C GLY A 69 0.54 6.96 6.01
N VAL A 70 1.14 8.09 5.68
CA VAL A 70 2.53 8.21 5.23
C VAL A 70 3.26 9.27 6.06
N ASP A 71 4.53 9.04 6.35
CA ASP A 71 5.41 10.01 7.00
C ASP A 71 6.17 10.89 5.97
N ALA A 72 6.95 11.83 6.49
CA ALA A 72 7.71 12.77 5.66
C ALA A 72 8.82 12.10 4.82
N GLN A 73 9.22 10.87 5.14
CA GLN A 73 10.20 10.09 4.38
C GLN A 73 9.56 9.19 3.32
N GLY A 74 8.23 9.20 3.19
CA GLY A 74 7.50 8.32 2.27
C GLY A 74 7.29 6.90 2.81
N CYS A 75 7.52 6.67 4.10
CA CYS A 75 7.26 5.40 4.75
C CYS A 75 5.79 5.31 5.16
N TRP A 76 5.08 4.32 4.62
CA TRP A 76 3.67 4.10 4.95
C TRP A 76 3.53 3.32 6.25
N TYR A 77 2.54 3.67 7.04
CA TYR A 77 2.29 3.06 8.36
C TYR A 77 0.79 2.97 8.67
N PHE A 78 0.45 2.04 9.51
CA PHE A 78 -0.80 1.97 10.22
C PHE A 78 -0.64 2.61 11.60
N GLN A 79 -1.49 3.58 11.94
CA GLN A 79 -1.49 4.20 13.26
C GLN A 79 -2.31 3.34 14.23
N ASN A 80 -1.63 2.55 15.05
CA ASN A 80 -2.23 1.71 16.09
C ASN A 80 -2.23 2.44 17.43
N GLY A 81 -3.26 3.21 17.69
CA GLY A 81 -3.26 4.10 18.85
C GLY A 81 -2.05 5.05 18.81
N PRO A 82 -1.20 5.10 19.84
CA PRO A 82 -0.02 5.96 19.84
C PRO A 82 1.15 5.42 19.01
N GLN A 83 1.11 4.13 18.64
CA GLN A 83 2.21 3.44 17.96
C GLN A 83 2.03 3.48 16.44
N ARG A 84 3.09 3.76 15.70
CA ARG A 84 3.15 3.51 14.27
C ARG A 84 3.64 2.10 14.00
N VAL A 85 2.89 1.36 13.19
CA VAL A 85 3.30 0.07 12.65
C VAL A 85 3.60 0.28 11.16
N TYR A 86 4.88 0.33 10.82
CA TYR A 86 5.31 0.57 9.45
C TYR A 86 5.05 -0.64 8.56
N VAL A 87 4.66 -0.37 7.32
CA VAL A 87 4.18 -1.37 6.36
C VAL A 87 5.25 -1.68 5.33
N GLU A 88 5.60 -2.95 5.22
CA GLU A 88 6.41 -3.47 4.12
C GLU A 88 5.54 -3.63 2.88
N LEU A 89 5.92 -3.02 1.76
CA LEU A 89 5.17 -3.02 0.52
C LEU A 89 5.79 -4.01 -0.48
N GLU A 90 4.99 -4.93 -1.01
CA GLU A 90 5.45 -5.78 -2.10
C GLU A 90 5.63 -4.96 -3.39
N ALA A 91 4.72 -4.01 -3.67
CA ALA A 91 4.79 -3.13 -4.84
C ALA A 91 4.57 -1.66 -4.47
N THR A 92 3.35 -1.26 -4.17
CA THR A 92 2.90 0.13 -4.02
C THR A 92 2.07 0.33 -2.77
N PRO A 93 1.90 1.59 -2.30
CA PRO A 93 1.10 1.90 -1.11
C PRO A 93 -0.39 1.57 -1.25
N PHE A 94 -0.93 1.67 -2.47
CA PHE A 94 -2.33 1.33 -2.77
C PHE A 94 -2.41 0.21 -3.80
N VAL A 95 -3.50 -0.56 -3.73
CA VAL A 95 -3.95 -1.46 -4.79
C VAL A 95 -5.33 -1.01 -5.20
N TRP A 96 -5.45 -0.55 -6.45
CA TRP A 96 -6.67 0.05 -6.97
C TRP A 96 -7.61 -1.00 -7.56
N ARG A 97 -8.88 -0.87 -7.26
CA ARG A 97 -9.97 -1.55 -7.94
C ARG A 97 -10.56 -0.61 -9.00
N VAL A 98 -10.80 -1.13 -10.17
CA VAL A 98 -11.34 -0.36 -11.32
C VAL A 98 -12.50 -1.15 -11.90
N ASP A 99 -13.65 -0.51 -12.04
CA ASP A 99 -14.78 -1.11 -12.76
C ASP A 99 -14.81 -0.73 -14.25
N ALA A 100 -15.68 -1.36 -15.02
CA ALA A 100 -15.80 -1.13 -16.46
C ALA A 100 -16.27 0.29 -16.82
N GLN A 101 -16.86 1.02 -15.88
CA GLN A 101 -17.26 2.42 -16.04
C GLN A 101 -16.12 3.39 -15.69
N GLY A 102 -14.98 2.88 -15.24
CA GLY A 102 -13.82 3.66 -14.85
C GLY A 102 -13.89 4.23 -13.42
N ALA A 103 -14.80 3.75 -12.58
CA ALA A 103 -14.81 4.13 -11.17
C ALA A 103 -13.66 3.45 -10.45
N ILE A 104 -12.87 4.27 -9.73
CA ILE A 104 -11.66 3.84 -9.03
C ILE A 104 -11.91 3.86 -7.54
N SER A 105 -11.57 2.77 -6.87
CA SER A 105 -11.60 2.66 -5.42
C SER A 105 -10.37 1.97 -4.87
N SER A 106 -9.97 2.33 -3.65
CA SER A 106 -8.95 1.58 -2.92
C SER A 106 -9.50 0.23 -2.44
N SER A 107 -8.63 -0.64 -1.94
CA SER A 107 -9.04 -1.84 -1.18
C SER A 107 -9.96 -1.49 0.00
N THR A 108 -9.82 -0.27 0.53
CA THR A 108 -10.63 0.32 1.60
C THR A 108 -12.00 0.83 1.15
N LYS A 109 -12.36 0.61 -0.12
CA LYS A 109 -13.60 1.14 -0.75
C LYS A 109 -13.70 2.68 -0.77
N GLN A 110 -12.59 3.38 -0.54
CA GLN A 110 -12.55 4.83 -0.73
C GLN A 110 -12.50 5.15 -2.23
N THR A 111 -13.42 5.95 -2.70
CA THR A 111 -13.46 6.41 -4.09
C THR A 111 -12.31 7.40 -4.34
N ALA A 112 -11.63 7.26 -5.48
CA ALA A 112 -10.55 8.14 -5.90
C ALA A 112 -10.78 8.67 -7.31
N SER A 113 -10.29 9.89 -7.56
CA SER A 113 -10.28 10.48 -8.90
C SER A 113 -8.95 10.19 -9.58
N LEU A 114 -9.00 9.79 -10.86
CA LEU A 114 -7.81 9.56 -11.66
C LEU A 114 -7.06 10.87 -11.92
N VAL A 115 -5.74 10.83 -11.77
CA VAL A 115 -4.82 11.88 -12.20
C VAL A 115 -4.08 11.43 -13.46
N GLN A 116 -3.51 10.22 -13.45
CA GLN A 116 -2.75 9.68 -14.57
C GLN A 116 -2.66 8.15 -14.51
N VAL A 117 -2.67 7.52 -15.70
CA VAL A 117 -2.39 6.09 -15.86
C VAL A 117 -0.95 5.88 -16.27
N TYR A 118 -0.30 4.89 -15.65
CA TYR A 118 1.06 4.46 -15.97
C TYR A 118 1.10 2.99 -16.33
N MET A 119 2.06 2.60 -17.16
CA MET A 119 2.35 1.19 -17.46
C MET A 119 3.86 0.98 -17.43
N ASP A 120 4.30 -0.07 -16.70
CA ASP A 120 5.72 -0.39 -16.65
C ASP A 120 6.15 -1.32 -17.80
N GLU A 121 7.45 -1.59 -17.87
CA GLU A 121 8.06 -2.46 -18.88
C GLU A 121 7.59 -3.93 -18.86
N ARG A 122 6.88 -4.33 -17.79
CA ARG A 122 6.28 -5.67 -17.63
C ARG A 122 4.82 -5.70 -18.04
N GLY A 123 4.25 -4.54 -18.42
CA GLY A 123 2.84 -4.40 -18.72
C GLY A 123 1.96 -4.30 -17.46
N TRP A 124 2.51 -3.95 -16.30
CA TRP A 124 1.73 -3.74 -15.09
C TRP A 124 1.17 -2.32 -15.10
N PRO A 125 -0.17 -2.17 -14.95
CA PRO A 125 -0.80 -0.86 -14.90
C PRO A 125 -0.82 -0.29 -13.48
N TYR A 126 -0.60 1.02 -13.39
CA TYR A 126 -0.64 1.79 -12.14
C TYR A 126 -1.51 3.03 -12.34
N LEU A 127 -2.15 3.47 -11.27
CA LEU A 127 -2.89 4.73 -11.25
C LEU A 127 -2.29 5.68 -10.22
N HIS A 128 -2.05 6.90 -10.65
CA HIS A 128 -1.90 8.04 -9.76
C HIS A 128 -3.27 8.67 -9.61
N THR A 129 -3.73 8.81 -8.39
CA THR A 129 -5.08 9.28 -8.05
C THR A 129 -5.04 10.41 -7.04
N SER A 130 -6.20 10.98 -6.73
CA SER A 130 -6.35 11.98 -5.68
C SER A 130 -5.95 11.49 -4.28
N LEU A 131 -5.88 10.17 -4.05
CA LEU A 131 -5.48 9.57 -2.78
C LEU A 131 -4.03 9.10 -2.76
N GLY A 132 -3.39 8.95 -3.92
CA GLY A 132 -2.00 8.52 -4.03
C GLY A 132 -1.74 7.59 -5.21
N PHE A 133 -0.56 6.95 -5.19
CA PHE A 133 -0.09 6.06 -6.24
C PHE A 133 -0.29 4.59 -5.89
N GLY A 134 -0.73 3.79 -6.85
CA GLY A 134 -0.95 2.37 -6.61
C GLY A 134 -1.01 1.50 -7.87
N LEU A 135 -0.80 0.20 -7.66
CA LEU A 135 -0.95 -0.84 -8.67
C LEU A 135 -2.45 -1.11 -8.89
N VAL A 136 -2.85 -1.39 -10.11
CA VAL A 136 -4.20 -1.89 -10.40
C VAL A 136 -4.28 -3.38 -10.06
N HIS A 137 -5.33 -3.78 -9.36
CA HIS A 137 -5.55 -5.18 -9.02
C HIS A 137 -5.63 -6.05 -10.28
N THR A 138 -4.96 -7.20 -10.27
CA THR A 138 -4.84 -8.07 -11.46
C THR A 138 -6.18 -8.52 -12.05
N GLN A 139 -7.22 -8.64 -11.23
CA GLN A 139 -8.56 -9.00 -11.70
C GLN A 139 -9.26 -7.87 -12.48
N ASP A 140 -8.81 -6.62 -12.33
CA ASP A 140 -9.47 -5.44 -12.91
C ASP A 140 -8.71 -4.90 -14.14
N VAL A 141 -7.69 -5.59 -14.61
CA VAL A 141 -6.91 -5.16 -15.79
C VAL A 141 -7.80 -5.09 -17.05
N ALA A 142 -8.75 -6.03 -17.21
CA ALA A 142 -9.71 -5.99 -18.31
C ALA A 142 -10.66 -4.79 -18.19
N SER A 143 -11.20 -4.54 -16.99
CA SER A 143 -12.06 -3.38 -16.72
C SER A 143 -11.32 -2.06 -16.94
N LEU A 144 -10.02 -2.00 -16.57
CA LEU A 144 -9.19 -0.84 -16.87
C LEU A 144 -9.03 -0.64 -18.37
N ALA A 145 -8.83 -1.71 -19.17
CA ALA A 145 -8.72 -1.60 -20.62
C ALA A 145 -9.99 -1.02 -21.23
N GLU A 146 -11.17 -1.48 -20.79
CA GLU A 146 -12.46 -0.93 -21.22
C GLU A 146 -12.60 0.55 -20.84
N ALA A 147 -12.21 0.93 -19.63
CA ALA A 147 -12.24 2.33 -19.17
C ALA A 147 -11.26 3.22 -19.95
N LEU A 148 -10.07 2.73 -20.30
CA LEU A 148 -9.08 3.44 -21.12
C LEU A 148 -9.65 3.78 -22.50
N GLU A 149 -10.34 2.84 -23.14
CA GLU A 149 -10.99 3.05 -24.44
C GLU A 149 -12.18 4.02 -24.31
N LEU A 150 -13.03 3.83 -23.32
CA LEU A 150 -14.24 4.65 -23.11
C LEU A 150 -13.90 6.12 -22.84
N TRP A 151 -12.93 6.38 -21.99
CA TRP A 151 -12.59 7.72 -21.51
C TRP A 151 -11.36 8.33 -22.20
N HIS A 152 -10.73 7.59 -23.11
CA HIS A 152 -9.50 8.01 -23.82
C HIS A 152 -8.38 8.45 -22.85
N TRP A 153 -8.20 7.73 -21.75
CA TRP A 153 -7.18 8.06 -20.76
C TRP A 153 -5.78 7.82 -21.36
N PRO A 154 -4.89 8.83 -21.33
CA PRO A 154 -3.55 8.66 -21.83
C PRO A 154 -2.73 7.79 -20.87
N ILE A 155 -1.94 6.87 -21.44
CA ILE A 155 -1.01 6.03 -20.68
C ILE A 155 0.39 6.61 -20.80
N GLN A 156 1.10 6.74 -19.66
CA GLN A 156 2.51 7.08 -19.64
C GLN A 156 3.34 5.83 -19.32
N GLU A 157 4.40 5.63 -20.10
CA GLU A 157 5.37 4.57 -19.80
C GLU A 157 6.26 4.98 -18.63
N VAL A 158 6.62 4.00 -17.80
CA VAL A 158 7.50 4.18 -16.64
C VAL A 158 8.30 2.91 -16.38
N ARG A 159 9.46 3.03 -15.76
CA ARG A 159 10.21 1.86 -15.31
C ARG A 159 9.81 1.50 -13.88
N ALA A 160 9.57 0.23 -13.62
CA ALA A 160 9.20 -0.26 -12.29
C ALA A 160 10.20 0.13 -11.20
N ALA A 161 11.49 0.17 -11.54
CA ALA A 161 12.56 0.58 -10.62
C ALA A 161 12.49 2.06 -10.20
N GLU A 162 11.88 2.92 -11.01
CA GLU A 162 11.79 4.37 -10.76
C GLU A 162 10.57 4.75 -9.91
N LEU A 163 9.58 3.86 -9.80
CA LEU A 163 8.30 4.16 -9.15
C LEU A 163 8.44 4.67 -7.70
N PRO A 164 9.24 4.06 -6.81
CA PRO A 164 9.37 4.54 -5.45
C PRO A 164 9.90 5.97 -5.36
N GLN A 165 10.94 6.29 -6.14
CA GLN A 165 11.51 7.63 -6.16
C GLN A 165 10.56 8.64 -6.81
N ARG A 166 9.95 8.29 -7.95
CA ARG A 166 9.05 9.18 -8.70
C ARG A 166 7.79 9.55 -7.93
N PHE A 167 7.24 8.62 -7.15
CA PHE A 167 6.01 8.81 -6.39
C PHE A 167 6.22 8.95 -4.88
N GLY A 168 7.47 9.08 -4.43
CA GLY A 168 7.83 9.44 -3.06
C GLY A 168 7.41 8.41 -2.01
N TYR A 169 7.56 7.11 -2.28
CA TYR A 169 7.26 6.08 -1.29
C TYR A 169 8.43 5.11 -1.06
N GLN A 170 8.48 4.50 0.11
CA GLN A 170 9.47 3.50 0.49
C GLN A 170 8.83 2.11 0.55
N LYS A 171 9.44 1.13 -0.14
CA LYS A 171 8.93 -0.25 -0.11
C LYS A 171 9.21 -0.96 1.20
N SER A 172 10.35 -0.66 1.83
CA SER A 172 10.75 -1.27 3.10
C SER A 172 11.21 -0.20 4.11
N PRO A 173 10.30 0.28 4.96
CA PRO A 173 10.65 1.19 6.04
C PRO A 173 11.70 0.62 7.02
N ALA A 174 11.71 -0.71 7.21
CA ALA A 174 12.70 -1.36 8.07
C ALA A 174 14.14 -1.22 7.57
N LEU A 175 14.36 -1.14 6.25
CA LEU A 175 15.68 -0.89 5.69
C LEU A 175 16.13 0.56 5.91
N MET A 176 15.18 1.49 5.88
CA MET A 176 15.46 2.91 6.16
C MET A 176 15.86 3.12 7.62
N GLU A 177 15.24 2.41 8.56
CA GLU A 177 15.55 2.51 9.98
C GLU A 177 16.93 1.93 10.32
N LYS A 178 17.33 0.81 9.69
CA LYS A 178 18.65 0.20 9.89
C LYS A 178 19.82 1.05 9.36
N ASN A 179 19.55 2.00 8.48
CA ASN A 179 20.56 2.86 7.86
C ASN A 179 20.67 4.23 8.54
N LYS A 180 19.96 4.46 9.65
CA LYS A 180 20.11 5.64 10.52
C LYS A 180 21.12 5.38 11.64
#